data_06f58fc2cf88b8aa0fb8b1ccd084eede
#
_entry.id   06f58fc2cf88b8aa0fb8b1ccd084eede
#
_cell.length_a   1.000
_cell.length_b   1.000
_cell.length_c   1.000
_cell.angle_alpha   90.00
_cell.angle_beta   90.00
_cell.angle_gamma   90.00
#
_symmetry.space_group_name_H-M   'P 1'
#
loop_
_entity.id
_entity.type
_entity.pdbx_description
1 polymer ?
#
loop_
_entity_poly.entity_id
_entity_poly.type
_entity_poly.pdbx_seq_one_letter_code
_entity_poly.pdbx_strand_id
1 'polypeptide(L)'
;MNSKLSYDMDAAKTIHKINIRSAREPLLQKLDIDYQRATETSASTTEIITKKQALRDAPAASAITNATSVDDLKNQWDSSILGTSPYT
;
A
#
# COMPACT_ATOMS: atom_id res chain seq x y z
N MET A 1 -14.39 -26.11 10.68
CA MET A 1 -14.43 -25.76 9.26
C MET A 1 -14.49 -24.26 9.05
N ASN A 2 -15.54 -23.62 9.55
CA ASN A 2 -15.67 -22.17 9.40
C ASN A 2 -14.59 -21.39 10.11
N SER A 3 -14.14 -21.86 11.27
CA SER A 3 -13.05 -21.22 12.01
C SER A 3 -11.75 -21.25 11.21
N LYS A 4 -11.54 -22.29 10.42
CA LYS A 4 -10.37 -22.40 9.57
C LYS A 4 -10.38 -21.34 8.47
N LEU A 5 -11.55 -21.06 7.88
CA LEU A 5 -11.69 -20.04 6.87
C LEU A 5 -11.45 -18.63 7.44
N SER A 6 -11.99 -18.35 8.64
CA SER A 6 -11.74 -17.08 9.33
C SER A 6 -10.27 -16.92 9.65
N TYR A 7 -9.62 -17.98 10.08
CA TYR A 7 -8.21 -18.01 10.37
C TYR A 7 -7.40 -17.67 9.13
N ASP A 8 -7.76 -18.27 7.99
CA ASP A 8 -7.08 -18.01 6.73
C ASP A 8 -7.27 -16.57 6.27
N MET A 9 -8.43 -15.95 6.54
CA MET A 9 -8.65 -14.55 6.19
C MET A 9 -7.77 -13.60 6.99
N ASP A 10 -7.57 -13.85 8.28
CA ASP A 10 -6.69 -13.03 9.10
C ASP A 10 -5.25 -13.15 8.59
N ALA A 11 -4.80 -14.34 8.26
CA ALA A 11 -3.49 -14.57 7.69
C ALA A 11 -3.35 -13.88 6.33
N ALA A 12 -4.39 -13.97 5.49
CA ALA A 12 -4.40 -13.34 4.18
C ALA A 12 -4.29 -11.82 4.29
N LYS A 13 -5.01 -11.21 5.22
CA LYS A 13 -4.94 -9.76 5.46
C LYS A 13 -3.55 -9.34 5.92
N THR A 14 -2.94 -10.11 6.80
CA THR A 14 -1.57 -9.85 7.28
C THR A 14 -0.58 -9.90 6.12
N ILE A 15 -0.68 -10.94 5.29
CA ILE A 15 0.20 -11.11 4.13
C ILE A 15 -0.01 -9.97 3.14
N HIS A 16 -1.25 -9.57 2.90
CA HIS A 16 -1.58 -8.47 2.01
C HIS A 16 -0.93 -7.16 2.47
N LYS A 17 -1.00 -6.87 3.76
CA LYS A 17 -0.36 -5.68 4.34
C LYS A 17 1.15 -5.75 4.22
N ILE A 18 1.75 -6.92 4.40
CA ILE A 18 3.19 -7.12 4.20
C ILE A 18 3.56 -6.84 2.75
N ASN A 19 2.77 -7.32 1.80
CA ASN A 19 2.99 -7.09 0.37
C ASN A 19 2.90 -5.59 0.04
N ILE A 20 1.95 -4.88 0.63
CA ILE A 20 1.82 -3.43 0.45
C ILE A 20 3.05 -2.73 1.00
N ARG A 21 3.50 -3.08 2.20
CA ARG A 21 4.67 -2.48 2.81
C ARG A 21 5.94 -2.73 1.98
N SER A 22 6.09 -3.94 1.46
CA SER A 22 7.22 -4.27 0.58
C SER A 22 7.20 -3.46 -0.70
N ALA A 23 6.02 -3.32 -1.31
CA ALA A 23 5.87 -2.57 -2.55
C ALA A 23 6.12 -1.08 -2.35
N ARG A 24 5.69 -0.51 -1.22
CA ARG A 24 5.81 0.92 -0.96
C ARG A 24 7.23 1.35 -0.61
N GLU A 25 8.05 0.45 -0.07
CA GLU A 25 9.38 0.80 0.43
C GLU A 25 10.26 1.48 -0.62
N PRO A 26 10.51 0.88 -1.81
CA PRO A 26 11.32 1.56 -2.81
C PRO A 26 10.64 2.82 -3.35
N LEU A 27 9.30 2.86 -3.36
CA LEU A 27 8.57 4.03 -3.81
C LEU A 27 8.73 5.20 -2.83
N LEU A 28 8.69 4.92 -1.53
CA LEU A 28 8.94 5.93 -0.50
C LEU A 28 10.37 6.46 -0.58
N GLN A 29 11.34 5.56 -0.80
CA GLN A 29 12.73 5.97 -0.95
C GLN A 29 12.91 6.90 -2.14
N LYS A 30 12.28 6.58 -3.26
CA LYS A 30 12.32 7.43 -4.45
C LYS A 30 11.71 8.80 -4.17
N LEU A 31 10.57 8.82 -3.48
CA LEU A 31 9.89 10.08 -3.14
C LEU A 31 10.72 10.91 -2.16
N ASP A 32 11.46 10.29 -1.26
CA ASP A 32 12.37 11.01 -0.37
C ASP A 32 13.47 11.71 -1.17
N ILE A 33 14.01 11.06 -2.19
CA ILE A 33 14.99 11.66 -3.08
C ILE A 33 14.37 12.81 -3.87
N ASP A 34 13.18 12.60 -4.41
CA ASP A 34 12.46 13.64 -5.16
C ASP A 34 12.16 14.85 -4.28
N TYR A 35 11.78 14.61 -3.02
CA TYR A 35 11.55 15.68 -2.04
C TYR A 35 12.79 16.51 -1.81
N GLN A 36 13.93 15.84 -1.62
CA GLN A 36 15.21 16.51 -1.40
C GLN A 36 15.59 17.38 -2.59
N ARG A 37 15.45 16.84 -3.80
CA ARG A 37 15.74 17.58 -5.03
C ARG A 37 14.82 18.78 -5.19
N ALA A 38 13.53 18.59 -4.94
CA ALA A 38 12.56 19.68 -5.04
C ALA A 38 12.89 20.80 -4.05
N THR A 39 13.28 20.44 -2.82
CA THR A 39 13.68 21.41 -1.81
C THR A 39 14.92 22.19 -2.25
N GLU A 40 15.91 21.51 -2.79
CA GLU A 40 17.14 22.13 -3.26
C GLU A 40 16.91 23.09 -4.41
N THR A 41 15.94 22.80 -5.28
CA THR A 41 15.63 23.62 -6.44
C THR A 41 14.49 24.60 -6.20
N SER A 42 13.98 24.68 -4.98
CA SER A 42 12.83 25.50 -4.60
C SER A 42 11.54 25.15 -5.37
N ALA A 43 11.44 23.90 -5.83
CA ALA A 43 10.24 23.40 -6.50
C ALA A 43 9.19 23.01 -5.47
N SER A 44 7.92 22.90 -5.91
CA SER A 44 6.81 22.50 -5.04
C SER A 44 6.98 21.06 -4.56
N THR A 45 6.73 20.83 -3.26
CA THR A 45 6.78 19.51 -2.64
C THR A 45 5.40 18.95 -2.33
N THR A 46 4.34 19.68 -2.65
CA THR A 46 2.97 19.32 -2.28
C THR A 46 2.55 17.95 -2.81
N GLU A 47 2.79 17.68 -4.11
CA GLU A 47 2.46 16.40 -4.72
C GLU A 47 3.25 15.26 -4.10
N ILE A 48 4.52 15.50 -3.81
CA ILE A 48 5.39 14.49 -3.22
C ILE A 48 4.90 14.11 -1.83
N ILE A 49 4.54 15.11 -1.02
CA ILE A 49 4.00 14.89 0.32
C ILE A 49 2.70 14.09 0.25
N THR A 50 1.80 14.44 -0.68
CA THR A 50 0.54 13.74 -0.87
C THR A 50 0.76 12.27 -1.22
N LYS A 51 1.68 12.00 -2.15
CA LYS A 51 2.00 10.62 -2.55
C LYS A 51 2.61 9.82 -1.40
N LYS A 52 3.49 10.43 -0.63
CA LYS A 52 4.10 9.77 0.53
C LYS A 52 3.04 9.40 1.56
N GLN A 53 2.09 10.31 1.82
CA GLN A 53 1.02 10.04 2.77
C GLN A 53 0.13 8.90 2.28
N ALA A 54 -0.22 8.89 1.01
CA ALA A 54 -1.03 7.81 0.42
C ALA A 54 -0.35 6.45 0.58
N LEU A 55 0.97 6.39 0.37
CA LEU A 55 1.73 5.15 0.53
C LEU A 55 1.78 4.70 2.00
N ARG A 56 1.91 5.63 2.93
CA ARG A 56 1.93 5.32 4.36
C ARG A 56 0.59 4.77 4.83
N ASP A 57 -0.50 5.32 4.30
CA ASP A 57 -1.86 4.94 4.70
C ASP A 57 -2.35 3.65 4.03
N ALA A 58 -1.72 3.23 2.93
CA ALA A 58 -2.19 2.08 2.15
C ALA A 58 -2.40 0.81 2.97
N PRO A 59 -1.50 0.39 3.89
CA PRO A 59 -1.73 -0.83 4.68
C PRO A 59 -2.87 -0.70 5.69
N ALA A 60 -3.28 0.52 6.02
CA ALA A 60 -4.31 0.79 7.02
C ALA A 60 -5.68 1.04 6.38
N ALA A 61 -5.82 0.83 5.07
CA ALA A 61 -7.07 1.09 4.37
C ALA A 61 -8.21 0.26 4.96
N SER A 62 -9.35 0.90 5.23
CA SER A 62 -10.50 0.24 5.81
C SER A 62 -11.04 -0.88 4.92
N ALA A 63 -10.91 -0.75 3.59
CA ALA A 63 -11.32 -1.77 2.65
C ALA A 63 -10.58 -3.11 2.88
N ILE A 64 -9.33 -3.06 3.34
CA ILE A 64 -8.57 -4.26 3.68
C ILE A 64 -9.17 -4.92 4.92
N THR A 65 -9.43 -4.14 5.95
CA THR A 65 -10.03 -4.62 7.19
C THR A 65 -11.42 -5.22 6.94
N ASN A 66 -12.19 -4.63 6.04
CA ASN A 66 -13.56 -5.04 5.74
C ASN A 66 -13.65 -6.10 4.66
N ALA A 67 -12.56 -6.53 4.07
CA ALA A 67 -12.56 -7.57 3.04
C ALA A 67 -13.09 -8.90 3.64
N THR A 68 -14.00 -9.55 2.92
CA THR A 68 -14.66 -10.77 3.37
C THR A 68 -14.17 -12.02 2.63
N SER A 69 -13.37 -11.84 1.59
CA SER A 69 -12.81 -12.96 0.82
C SER A 69 -11.43 -12.62 0.33
N VAL A 70 -10.69 -13.64 -0.09
CA VAL A 70 -9.35 -13.45 -0.67
C VAL A 70 -9.44 -12.62 -1.95
N ASP A 71 -10.48 -12.85 -2.75
CA ASP A 71 -10.67 -12.07 -3.98
C ASP A 71 -10.94 -10.59 -3.69
N ASP A 72 -11.78 -10.29 -2.70
CA ASP A 72 -11.99 -8.93 -2.24
C ASP A 72 -10.68 -8.28 -1.82
N LEU A 73 -9.89 -9.03 -1.09
CA LEU A 73 -8.61 -8.55 -0.58
C LEU A 73 -7.65 -8.21 -1.71
N LYS A 74 -7.57 -9.08 -2.73
CA LYS A 74 -6.73 -8.83 -3.90
C LYS A 74 -7.15 -7.57 -4.64
N ASN A 75 -8.45 -7.28 -4.68
CA ASN A 75 -9.00 -6.09 -5.32
C ASN A 75 -8.66 -4.80 -4.56
N GLN A 76 -8.17 -4.90 -3.33
CA GLN A 76 -7.78 -3.75 -2.52
C GLN A 76 -6.33 -3.30 -2.77
N TRP A 77 -5.74 -3.75 -3.84
CA TRP A 77 -4.41 -3.29 -4.27
C TRP A 77 -4.57 -2.07 -5.17
N ASP A 78 -4.10 -0.92 -4.69
CA ASP A 78 -4.18 0.31 -5.47
C ASP A 78 -2.95 0.44 -6.37
N SER A 79 -3.08 -0.02 -7.59
CA SER A 79 -1.98 -0.01 -8.56
C SER A 79 -1.56 1.40 -8.96
N SER A 80 -2.42 2.40 -8.78
CA SER A 80 -2.06 3.79 -9.08
C SER A 80 -1.03 4.33 -8.09
N ILE A 81 -0.97 3.77 -6.90
CA ILE A 81 -0.01 4.16 -5.85
C ILE A 81 1.13 3.16 -5.75
N LEU A 82 0.80 1.87 -5.75
CA LEU A 82 1.74 0.79 -5.43
C LEU A 82 2.37 0.12 -6.65
N GLY A 83 1.87 0.42 -7.85
CA GLY A 83 2.33 -0.25 -9.06
C GLY A 83 1.62 -1.58 -9.28
N THR A 84 2.23 -2.45 -10.10
CA THR A 84 1.60 -3.71 -10.51
C THR A 84 1.31 -4.61 -9.32
N SER A 85 0.08 -5.16 -9.30
CA SER A 85 -0.33 -6.08 -8.25
C SER A 85 0.49 -7.39 -8.29
N PRO A 86 0.95 -7.89 -7.13
CA PRO A 86 1.66 -9.16 -7.08
C PRO A 86 0.75 -10.38 -7.31
N TYR A 87 -0.55 -10.16 -7.40
CA TYR A 87 -1.53 -11.23 -7.55
C TYR A 87 -1.90 -11.53 -9.01
N THR A 88 -1.35 -10.80 -9.95
CA THR A 88 -1.64 -11.02 -11.38
C THR A 88 -0.72 -12.00 -12.04
#